data_00e75615f1d24e3018edf7a25a43030a
#
_entry.id   00e75615f1d24e3018edf7a25a43030a
#
_cell.length_a   1.000
_cell.length_b   1.000
_cell.length_c   1.000
_cell.angle_alpha   90.00
_cell.angle_beta   90.00
_cell.angle_gamma   90.00
#
_symmetry.space_group_name_H-M   'P 1'
#
loop_
_entity.id
_entity.type
_entity.pdbx_description
1 polymer ?
#
loop_
_entity_poly.entity_id
_entity_poly.type
_entity_poly.pdbx_seq_one_letter_code
_entity_poly.pdbx_strand_id
1 'polypeptide(L)'
;MMGVHRRFWLLGAFAALTFAATAAAQQREVKIGVIYDYTGAFAGGGSLAAAIGTKIAIDMINERGGVEGYRINAIYADAQSRTEVAINEATRLLDQERVDLIMGVFSSAHCVPMAQRVNQQKRFMWANVCIASSVFKDRNLEYVFRAQVHSDQIGETSCIFVNEIAQERLGKRPADVRVAIIYEDGPYGAGV
;
A
#
# COMPACT_ATOMS: atom_id res chain seq x y z
N MET A 1 41.25 -7.89 60.20
CA MET A 1 39.98 -8.35 59.59
C MET A 1 39.34 -7.22 58.80
N MET A 2 39.97 -6.74 57.74
CA MET A 2 39.47 -5.64 56.91
C MET A 2 39.70 -5.90 55.42
N GLY A 3 39.19 -6.99 54.86
CA GLY A 3 39.48 -7.32 53.47
C GLY A 3 38.30 -7.97 52.64
N VAL A 4 37.26 -8.39 53.34
CA VAL A 4 36.21 -9.20 52.68
C VAL A 4 35.06 -8.34 52.09
N HIS A 5 34.75 -7.20 52.71
CA HIS A 5 33.60 -6.36 52.26
C HIS A 5 33.84 -5.57 50.95
N ARG A 6 35.10 -5.29 50.58
CA ARG A 6 35.41 -4.54 49.34
C ARG A 6 35.21 -5.34 48.05
N ARG A 7 35.32 -6.68 48.11
CA ARG A 7 35.15 -7.56 46.92
C ARG A 7 33.70 -7.78 46.54
N PHE A 8 32.77 -7.73 47.49
CA PHE A 8 31.34 -7.89 47.20
C PHE A 8 30.71 -6.67 46.50
N TRP A 9 31.21 -5.47 46.76
CA TRP A 9 30.71 -4.23 46.11
C TRP A 9 31.11 -4.15 44.65
N LEU A 10 32.24 -4.68 44.25
CA LEU A 10 32.69 -4.70 42.85
C LEU A 10 31.95 -5.71 42.01
N LEU A 11 31.53 -6.84 42.58
CA LEU A 11 30.72 -7.85 41.89
C LEU A 11 29.26 -7.40 41.67
N GLY A 12 28.71 -6.66 42.61
CA GLY A 12 27.34 -6.08 42.47
C GLY A 12 27.27 -4.99 41.42
N ALA A 13 28.30 -4.15 41.29
CA ALA A 13 28.35 -3.09 40.29
C ALA A 13 28.51 -3.62 38.84
N PHE A 14 29.23 -4.75 38.69
CA PHE A 14 29.42 -5.38 37.38
C PHE A 14 28.15 -6.11 36.91
N ALA A 15 27.40 -6.73 37.82
CA ALA A 15 26.11 -7.36 37.51
C ALA A 15 25.01 -6.33 37.15
N ALA A 16 25.01 -5.16 37.77
CA ALA A 16 24.06 -4.08 37.44
C ALA A 16 24.34 -3.45 36.08
N LEU A 17 25.61 -3.36 35.65
CA LEU A 17 25.99 -2.85 34.32
C LEU A 17 25.63 -3.81 33.18
N THR A 18 25.64 -5.12 33.43
CA THR A 18 25.24 -6.11 32.42
C THR A 18 23.71 -6.18 32.22
N PHE A 19 22.93 -5.89 33.27
CA PHE A 19 21.48 -5.81 33.15
C PHE A 19 21.01 -4.54 32.43
N ALA A 20 21.75 -3.44 32.52
CA ALA A 20 21.43 -2.20 31.78
C ALA A 20 21.71 -2.30 30.27
N ALA A 21 22.63 -3.19 29.85
CA ALA A 21 22.98 -3.38 28.45
C ALA A 21 21.98 -4.24 27.66
N THR A 22 21.10 -5.00 28.33
CA THR A 22 20.08 -5.84 27.69
C THR A 22 18.70 -5.15 27.59
N ALA A 23 18.55 -3.95 28.10
CA ALA A 23 17.46 -3.04 27.74
C ALA A 23 17.68 -2.44 26.33
N ALA A 24 18.43 -3.17 25.47
CA ALA A 24 18.72 -2.78 24.11
C ALA A 24 17.43 -2.71 23.30
N ALA A 25 17.02 -1.49 23.06
CA ALA A 25 16.28 -1.06 21.88
C ALA A 25 15.23 -2.09 21.39
N GLN A 26 14.09 -2.12 22.04
CA GLN A 26 12.90 -2.64 21.38
C GLN A 26 12.76 -1.85 20.09
N GLN A 27 13.13 -2.48 18.97
CA GLN A 27 13.11 -1.85 17.66
C GLN A 27 11.69 -1.34 17.43
N ARG A 28 11.53 -0.05 17.26
CA ARG A 28 10.22 0.54 16.98
C ARG A 28 9.68 -0.05 15.69
N GLU A 29 8.42 -0.38 15.67
CA GLU A 29 7.77 -0.94 14.49
C GLU A 29 6.59 -0.07 14.05
N VAL A 30 6.39 0.01 12.73
CA VAL A 30 5.15 0.47 12.13
C VAL A 30 4.50 -0.73 11.44
N LYS A 31 3.24 -1.01 11.77
CA LYS A 31 2.51 -2.12 11.19
C LYS A 31 1.78 -1.66 9.94
N ILE A 32 2.00 -2.36 8.83
CA ILE A 32 1.36 -2.08 7.55
C ILE A 32 0.57 -3.31 7.10
N GLY A 33 -0.72 -3.15 6.87
CA GLY A 33 -1.54 -4.15 6.20
C GLY A 33 -1.39 -4.04 4.69
N VAL A 34 -0.90 -5.08 4.03
CA VAL A 34 -0.67 -5.11 2.59
C VAL A 34 -1.69 -6.04 1.94
N ILE A 35 -2.59 -5.48 1.13
CA ILE A 35 -3.68 -6.23 0.50
C ILE A 35 -3.49 -6.24 -1.01
N TYR A 36 -3.37 -7.43 -1.58
CA TYR A 36 -3.35 -7.69 -3.01
C TYR A 36 -4.12 -8.96 -3.34
N ASP A 37 -4.33 -9.24 -4.62
CA ASP A 37 -4.90 -10.50 -5.08
C ASP A 37 -3.76 -11.48 -5.33
N TYR A 38 -3.51 -12.36 -4.40
CA TYR A 38 -2.55 -13.46 -4.53
C TYR A 38 -3.18 -14.65 -5.27
N THR A 39 -4.51 -14.73 -5.22
CA THR A 39 -5.31 -15.72 -5.93
C THR A 39 -6.45 -15.05 -6.71
N GLY A 40 -7.09 -15.81 -7.60
CA GLY A 40 -8.20 -15.34 -8.42
C GLY A 40 -7.77 -14.65 -9.72
N ALA A 41 -8.73 -14.06 -10.43
CA ALA A 41 -8.54 -13.55 -11.79
C ALA A 41 -7.54 -12.38 -11.88
N PHE A 42 -7.46 -11.53 -10.87
CA PHE A 42 -6.56 -10.37 -10.85
C PHE A 42 -5.11 -10.72 -10.50
N ALA A 43 -4.86 -11.91 -9.93
CA ALA A 43 -3.52 -12.35 -9.58
C ALA A 43 -2.58 -12.31 -10.80
N GLY A 44 -2.98 -13.00 -11.88
CA GLY A 44 -2.22 -13.03 -13.14
C GLY A 44 -2.28 -11.70 -13.92
N GLY A 45 -3.25 -10.85 -13.65
CA GLY A 45 -3.45 -9.57 -14.33
C GLY A 45 -2.52 -8.43 -13.88
N GLY A 46 -1.64 -8.68 -12.91
CA GLY A 46 -0.69 -7.69 -12.41
C GLY A 46 -0.64 -7.53 -10.89
N SER A 47 -1.64 -8.05 -10.15
CA SER A 47 -1.69 -7.92 -8.69
C SER A 47 -0.49 -8.60 -8.02
N LEU A 48 -0.08 -9.80 -8.48
CA LEU A 48 1.12 -10.48 -7.97
C LEU A 48 2.40 -9.68 -8.22
N ALA A 49 2.54 -9.06 -9.38
CA ALA A 49 3.71 -8.22 -9.68
C ALA A 49 3.77 -7.01 -8.73
N ALA A 50 2.63 -6.36 -8.47
CA ALA A 50 2.54 -5.26 -7.52
C ALA A 50 2.85 -5.71 -6.09
N ALA A 51 2.34 -6.89 -5.67
CA ALA A 51 2.61 -7.47 -4.36
C ALA A 51 4.10 -7.79 -4.16
N ILE A 52 4.74 -8.40 -5.17
CA ILE A 52 6.18 -8.70 -5.15
C ILE A 52 6.99 -7.41 -5.08
N GLY A 53 6.67 -6.41 -5.89
CA GLY A 53 7.34 -5.10 -5.85
C GLY A 53 7.22 -4.41 -4.49
N THR A 54 6.04 -4.46 -3.89
CA THR A 54 5.79 -3.93 -2.54
C THR A 54 6.64 -4.68 -1.50
N LYS A 55 6.69 -6.01 -1.57
CA LYS A 55 7.50 -6.82 -0.66
C LYS A 55 8.99 -6.48 -0.78
N ILE A 56 9.51 -6.42 -1.99
CA ILE A 56 10.92 -6.07 -2.24
C ILE A 56 11.24 -4.69 -1.67
N ALA A 57 10.37 -3.70 -1.90
CA ALA A 57 10.58 -2.35 -1.37
C ALA A 57 10.62 -2.33 0.17
N ILE A 58 9.71 -3.05 0.82
CA ILE A 58 9.68 -3.16 2.29
C ILE A 58 10.95 -3.86 2.82
N ASP A 59 11.37 -4.96 2.19
CA ASP A 59 12.59 -5.68 2.57
C ASP A 59 13.82 -4.77 2.44
N MET A 60 13.97 -4.07 1.31
CA MET A 60 15.07 -3.13 1.06
C MET A 60 15.10 -1.97 2.07
N ILE A 61 13.94 -1.45 2.46
CA ILE A 61 13.84 -0.40 3.47
C ILE A 61 14.28 -0.94 4.82
N ASN A 62 13.81 -2.14 5.19
CA ASN A 62 14.15 -2.76 6.46
C ASN A 62 15.64 -3.14 6.56
N GLU A 63 16.25 -3.58 5.46
CA GLU A 63 17.70 -3.86 5.39
C GLU A 63 18.56 -2.61 5.62
N ARG A 64 18.03 -1.44 5.26
CA ARG A 64 18.69 -0.14 5.48
C ARG A 64 18.42 0.45 6.88
N GLY A 65 17.76 -0.30 7.76
CA GLY A 65 17.45 0.13 9.13
C GLY A 65 16.04 0.70 9.32
N GLY A 66 15.16 0.56 8.32
CA GLY A 66 13.78 1.05 8.36
C GLY A 66 13.63 2.52 8.01
N VAL A 67 12.53 3.12 8.43
CA VAL A 67 12.21 4.54 8.23
C VAL A 67 12.31 5.25 9.58
N GLU A 68 13.20 6.23 9.70
CA GLU A 68 13.39 7.02 10.93
C GLU A 68 13.57 6.14 12.20
N GLY A 69 14.23 4.98 12.03
CA GLY A 69 14.46 4.01 13.11
C GLY A 69 13.27 3.09 13.39
N TYR A 70 12.21 3.14 12.60
CA TYR A 70 11.10 2.20 12.66
C TYR A 70 11.27 1.11 11.62
N ARG A 71 11.15 -0.14 12.05
CA ARG A 71 11.05 -1.27 11.14
C ARG A 71 9.62 -1.39 10.60
N ILE A 72 9.47 -1.68 9.31
CA ILE A 72 8.16 -1.98 8.72
C ILE A 72 7.82 -3.44 9.01
N ASN A 73 6.74 -3.65 9.76
CA ASN A 73 6.14 -4.96 9.99
C ASN A 73 4.92 -5.09 9.06
N ALA A 74 5.10 -5.77 7.93
CA ALA A 74 4.06 -5.94 6.93
C ALA A 74 3.26 -7.23 7.16
N ILE A 75 1.93 -7.08 7.25
CA ILE A 75 0.97 -8.18 7.36
C ILE A 75 0.23 -8.28 6.03
N TYR A 76 0.45 -9.39 5.32
CA TYR A 76 -0.08 -9.60 3.98
C TYR A 76 -1.47 -10.26 4.04
N ALA A 77 -2.37 -9.84 3.13
CA ALA A 77 -3.71 -10.37 3.00
C ALA A 77 -4.09 -10.55 1.53
N ASP A 78 -4.78 -11.65 1.23
CA ASP A 78 -5.26 -12.01 -0.10
C ASP A 78 -6.69 -11.55 -0.32
N ALA A 79 -6.91 -10.64 -1.26
CA ALA A 79 -8.24 -10.18 -1.65
C ALA A 79 -9.00 -11.21 -2.52
N GLN A 80 -8.32 -12.26 -3.02
CA GLN A 80 -8.89 -13.36 -3.81
C GLN A 80 -9.70 -12.89 -5.02
N SER A 81 -9.39 -11.73 -5.57
CA SER A 81 -10.14 -11.08 -6.65
C SER A 81 -11.63 -10.86 -6.33
N ARG A 82 -11.96 -10.73 -5.05
CA ARG A 82 -13.34 -10.56 -4.54
C ARG A 82 -13.44 -9.34 -3.64
N THR A 83 -14.31 -8.42 -4.01
CA THR A 83 -14.48 -7.15 -3.27
C THR A 83 -14.87 -7.35 -1.80
N GLU A 84 -15.76 -8.29 -1.51
CA GLU A 84 -16.13 -8.64 -0.13
C GLU A 84 -14.93 -9.11 0.70
N VAL A 85 -14.10 -9.97 0.10
CA VAL A 85 -12.91 -10.50 0.78
C VAL A 85 -11.93 -9.36 1.06
N ALA A 86 -11.69 -8.48 0.09
CA ALA A 86 -10.83 -7.32 0.26
C ALA A 86 -11.30 -6.41 1.42
N ILE A 87 -12.61 -6.15 1.52
CA ILE A 87 -13.19 -5.35 2.62
C ILE A 87 -13.06 -6.06 3.97
N ASN A 88 -13.31 -7.38 4.01
CA ASN A 88 -13.21 -8.17 5.23
C ASN A 88 -11.75 -8.23 5.71
N GLU A 89 -10.79 -8.44 4.80
CA GLU A 89 -9.37 -8.43 5.13
C GLU A 89 -8.89 -7.05 5.62
N ALA A 90 -9.33 -5.97 4.97
CA ALA A 90 -9.04 -4.62 5.47
C ALA A 90 -9.58 -4.42 6.89
N THR A 91 -10.81 -4.87 7.15
CA THR A 91 -11.42 -4.78 8.49
C THR A 91 -10.64 -5.61 9.50
N ARG A 92 -10.25 -6.84 9.16
CA ARG A 92 -9.43 -7.71 10.03
C ARG A 92 -8.08 -7.06 10.36
N LEU A 93 -7.39 -6.54 9.36
CA LEU A 93 -6.12 -5.86 9.54
C LEU A 93 -6.22 -4.63 10.45
N LEU A 94 -7.28 -3.85 10.30
CA LEU A 94 -7.49 -2.65 11.11
C LEU A 94 -7.93 -2.98 12.55
N ASP A 95 -8.88 -3.89 12.72
CA ASP A 95 -9.56 -4.12 14.01
C ASP A 95 -8.81 -5.17 14.85
N GLN A 96 -8.29 -6.24 14.24
CA GLN A 96 -7.64 -7.34 14.95
C GLN A 96 -6.12 -7.18 15.00
N GLU A 97 -5.49 -6.97 13.84
CA GLU A 97 -4.03 -6.79 13.76
C GLU A 97 -3.58 -5.38 14.18
N ARG A 98 -4.50 -4.42 14.18
CA ARG A 98 -4.28 -3.02 14.56
C ARG A 98 -3.16 -2.37 13.75
N VAL A 99 -3.20 -2.56 12.42
CA VAL A 99 -2.22 -1.93 11.53
C VAL A 99 -2.40 -0.41 11.53
N ASP A 100 -1.29 0.29 11.33
CA ASP A 100 -1.26 1.76 11.29
C ASP A 100 -1.71 2.29 9.91
N LEU A 101 -1.44 1.51 8.86
CA LEU A 101 -1.67 1.87 7.46
C LEU A 101 -2.13 0.63 6.67
N ILE A 102 -3.10 0.82 5.79
CA ILE A 102 -3.42 -0.13 4.71
C ILE A 102 -2.71 0.31 3.43
N MET A 103 -1.97 -0.59 2.82
CA MET A 103 -1.29 -0.38 1.53
C MET A 103 -1.78 -1.41 0.50
N GLY A 104 -1.78 -1.03 -0.72
CA GLY A 104 -2.23 -1.86 -1.85
C GLY A 104 -3.42 -1.17 -2.48
N VAL A 105 -4.13 -1.78 -2.96
CA VAL A 105 -5.03 -2.71 -3.61
C VAL A 105 -4.83 -2.61 -5.13
N PHE A 106 -4.90 -3.73 -5.85
CA PHE A 106 -4.76 -3.72 -7.30
C PHE A 106 -6.06 -3.21 -7.97
N SER A 107 -7.17 -3.90 -7.72
CA SER A 107 -8.44 -3.60 -8.39
C SER A 107 -9.11 -2.33 -7.87
N SER A 108 -9.54 -1.47 -8.77
CA SER A 108 -10.35 -0.29 -8.43
C SER A 108 -11.72 -0.66 -7.84
N ALA A 109 -12.28 -1.82 -8.21
CA ALA A 109 -13.53 -2.32 -7.62
C ALA A 109 -13.40 -2.63 -6.12
N HIS A 110 -12.21 -3.05 -5.68
CA HIS A 110 -11.92 -3.24 -4.26
C HIS A 110 -11.60 -1.91 -3.57
N CYS A 111 -10.85 -1.05 -4.27
CA CYS A 111 -10.33 0.21 -3.73
C CYS A 111 -11.45 1.17 -3.32
N VAL A 112 -12.47 1.34 -4.16
CA VAL A 112 -13.56 2.30 -3.92
C VAL A 112 -14.27 2.05 -2.58
N PRO A 113 -14.79 0.86 -2.25
CA PRO A 113 -15.42 0.61 -0.96
C PRO A 113 -14.41 0.53 0.19
N MET A 114 -13.20 0.02 -0.03
CA MET A 114 -12.17 -0.02 1.02
C MET A 114 -11.75 1.38 1.46
N ALA A 115 -11.53 2.30 0.52
CA ALA A 115 -11.20 3.69 0.82
C ALA A 115 -12.25 4.33 1.74
N GLN A 116 -13.54 4.07 1.46
CA GLN A 116 -14.63 4.53 2.33
C GLN A 116 -14.53 3.93 3.73
N ARG A 117 -14.31 2.61 3.82
CA ARG A 117 -14.24 1.90 5.10
C ARG A 117 -13.08 2.38 5.96
N VAL A 118 -11.90 2.49 5.37
CA VAL A 118 -10.69 2.95 6.07
C VAL A 118 -10.84 4.39 6.55
N ASN A 119 -11.38 5.27 5.69
CA ASN A 119 -11.62 6.67 6.03
C ASN A 119 -12.62 6.82 7.21
N GLN A 120 -13.70 6.04 7.23
CA GLN A 120 -14.68 6.04 8.34
C GLN A 120 -14.03 5.65 9.68
N GLN A 121 -13.04 4.79 9.66
CA GLN A 121 -12.27 4.38 10.83
C GLN A 121 -11.15 5.37 11.22
N LYS A 122 -10.98 6.46 10.45
CA LYS A 122 -9.89 7.44 10.62
C LYS A 122 -8.52 6.77 10.61
N ARG A 123 -8.34 5.79 9.72
CA ARG A 123 -7.08 5.08 9.49
C ARG A 123 -6.52 5.43 8.13
N PHE A 124 -5.22 5.33 8.00
CA PHE A 124 -4.54 5.67 6.76
C PHE A 124 -4.65 4.55 5.72
N MET A 125 -4.86 4.95 4.46
CA MET A 125 -4.76 4.08 3.30
C MET A 125 -3.87 4.73 2.24
N TRP A 126 -2.91 3.96 1.75
CA TRP A 126 -2.04 4.34 0.65
C TRP A 126 -2.37 3.48 -0.57
N ALA A 127 -3.16 4.03 -1.49
CA ALA A 127 -3.53 3.39 -2.73
C ALA A 127 -2.41 3.57 -3.76
N ASN A 128 -1.66 2.52 -4.03
CA ASN A 128 -0.48 2.57 -4.90
C ASN A 128 -0.68 1.94 -6.27
N VAL A 129 -1.84 1.34 -6.55
CA VAL A 129 -2.16 0.73 -7.85
C VAL A 129 -3.52 1.16 -8.39
N CYS A 130 -4.58 1.11 -7.60
CA CYS A 130 -5.92 1.43 -8.08
C CYS A 130 -6.03 2.89 -8.56
N ILE A 131 -6.55 3.11 -9.77
CA ILE A 131 -6.54 4.42 -10.44
C ILE A 131 -7.92 5.06 -10.61
N ALA A 132 -9.02 4.36 -10.36
CA ALA A 132 -10.35 4.90 -10.61
C ALA A 132 -10.56 6.28 -9.96
N SER A 133 -11.04 7.24 -10.72
CA SER A 133 -11.38 8.59 -10.23
C SER A 133 -12.46 8.54 -9.18
N SER A 134 -13.39 7.56 -9.26
CA SER A 134 -14.47 7.33 -8.30
C SER A 134 -13.99 7.00 -6.88
N VAL A 135 -12.71 6.72 -6.67
CA VAL A 135 -12.16 6.59 -5.31
C VAL A 135 -12.28 7.92 -4.54
N PHE A 136 -12.03 9.04 -5.21
CA PHE A 136 -12.02 10.38 -4.58
C PHE A 136 -13.15 11.31 -5.06
N LYS A 137 -13.66 11.11 -6.28
CA LYS A 137 -14.65 11.99 -6.88
C LYS A 137 -15.90 12.07 -6.00
N ASP A 138 -16.30 13.28 -5.67
CA ASP A 138 -17.47 13.61 -4.85
C ASP A 138 -17.43 12.97 -3.44
N ARG A 139 -16.21 12.71 -2.91
CA ARG A 139 -15.99 12.07 -1.62
C ARG A 139 -14.98 12.87 -0.79
N ASN A 140 -15.33 13.10 0.47
CA ASN A 140 -14.41 13.72 1.42
C ASN A 140 -13.61 12.63 2.15
N LEU A 141 -12.45 12.24 1.59
CA LEU A 141 -11.55 11.26 2.15
C LEU A 141 -10.32 11.95 2.74
N GLU A 142 -10.27 12.07 4.06
CA GLU A 142 -9.19 12.75 4.80
C GLU A 142 -7.99 11.83 5.05
N TYR A 143 -8.21 10.50 5.07
CA TYR A 143 -7.22 9.52 5.49
C TYR A 143 -6.79 8.60 4.34
N VAL A 144 -7.21 8.88 3.12
CA VAL A 144 -6.88 8.06 1.94
C VAL A 144 -6.04 8.88 0.97
N PHE A 145 -4.93 8.30 0.54
CA PHE A 145 -3.97 8.93 -0.35
C PHE A 145 -3.68 8.01 -1.54
N ARG A 146 -3.36 8.61 -2.69
CA ARG A 146 -2.98 7.89 -3.89
C ARG A 146 -1.63 8.37 -4.41
N ALA A 147 -0.77 7.41 -4.77
CA ALA A 147 0.59 7.68 -5.21
C ALA A 147 0.73 7.93 -6.72
N GLN A 148 -0.33 7.73 -7.50
CA GLN A 148 -0.25 7.73 -8.96
C GLN A 148 -1.38 8.53 -9.61
N VAL A 149 -1.29 8.68 -10.94
CA VAL A 149 -2.31 9.31 -11.78
C VAL A 149 -3.67 8.62 -11.62
N HIS A 150 -4.74 9.33 -11.86
CA HIS A 150 -6.09 8.77 -11.89
C HIS A 150 -6.58 8.53 -13.32
N SER A 151 -7.65 7.77 -13.45
CA SER A 151 -8.17 7.30 -14.73
C SER A 151 -8.53 8.42 -15.70
N ASP A 152 -9.14 9.52 -15.25
CA ASP A 152 -9.49 10.65 -16.12
C ASP A 152 -8.24 11.24 -16.81
N GLN A 153 -7.10 11.30 -16.13
CA GLN A 153 -5.84 11.77 -16.72
C GLN A 153 -5.33 10.82 -17.81
N ILE A 154 -5.54 9.50 -17.64
CA ILE A 154 -5.16 8.50 -18.65
C ILE A 154 -6.04 8.66 -19.88
N GLY A 155 -7.36 8.77 -19.72
CA GLY A 155 -8.31 8.98 -20.80
C GLY A 155 -7.99 10.26 -21.58
N GLU A 156 -7.80 11.38 -20.90
CA GLU A 156 -7.43 12.65 -21.50
C GLU A 156 -6.12 12.56 -22.29
N THR A 157 -5.08 11.98 -21.68
CA THR A 157 -3.77 11.81 -22.33
C THR A 157 -3.87 10.93 -23.57
N SER A 158 -4.70 9.89 -23.54
CA SER A 158 -4.96 9.03 -24.70
C SER A 158 -5.59 9.82 -25.86
N CYS A 159 -6.53 10.70 -25.58
CA CYS A 159 -7.13 11.58 -26.58
C CYS A 159 -6.10 12.57 -27.15
N ILE A 160 -5.28 13.18 -26.31
CA ILE A 160 -4.20 14.09 -26.73
C ILE A 160 -3.22 13.35 -27.63
N PHE A 161 -2.78 12.14 -27.24
CA PHE A 161 -1.88 11.33 -28.04
C PHE A 161 -2.45 11.01 -29.44
N VAL A 162 -3.69 10.56 -29.52
CA VAL A 162 -4.35 10.30 -30.81
C VAL A 162 -4.40 11.56 -31.66
N ASN A 163 -4.71 12.71 -31.06
CA ASN A 163 -4.75 13.99 -31.77
C ASN A 163 -3.39 14.36 -32.37
N GLU A 164 -2.30 14.15 -31.64
CA GLU A 164 -0.95 14.44 -32.10
C GLU A 164 -0.49 13.56 -33.25
N ILE A 165 -0.81 12.25 -33.19
CA ILE A 165 -0.28 11.28 -34.16
C ILE A 165 -1.18 11.04 -35.39
N ALA A 166 -2.45 11.47 -35.36
CA ALA A 166 -3.46 11.10 -36.34
C ALA A 166 -3.03 11.45 -37.79
N GLN A 167 -2.50 12.66 -38.03
CA GLN A 167 -2.09 13.08 -39.36
C GLN A 167 -0.83 12.31 -39.80
N GLU A 168 0.17 12.18 -38.95
CA GLU A 168 1.44 11.55 -39.30
C GLU A 168 1.31 10.05 -39.48
N ARG A 169 0.61 9.37 -38.55
CA ARG A 169 0.57 7.91 -38.49
C ARG A 169 -0.62 7.28 -39.20
N LEU A 170 -1.74 7.98 -39.25
CA LEU A 170 -2.98 7.46 -39.84
C LEU A 170 -3.37 8.16 -41.15
N GLY A 171 -2.70 9.25 -41.53
CA GLY A 171 -3.07 10.07 -42.70
C GLY A 171 -4.44 10.70 -42.59
N LYS A 172 -4.95 10.91 -41.38
CA LYS A 172 -6.29 11.44 -41.09
C LYS A 172 -6.21 12.68 -40.23
N ARG A 173 -7.18 13.58 -40.42
CA ARG A 173 -7.37 14.65 -39.43
C ARG A 173 -7.91 14.02 -38.13
N PRO A 174 -7.58 14.55 -36.96
CA PRO A 174 -8.06 14.03 -35.68
C PRO A 174 -9.59 13.83 -35.64
N ALA A 175 -10.34 14.77 -36.18
CA ALA A 175 -11.81 14.71 -36.25
C ALA A 175 -12.37 13.55 -37.12
N ASP A 176 -11.54 12.99 -38.00
CA ASP A 176 -11.93 11.89 -38.89
C ASP A 176 -11.50 10.51 -38.32
N VAL A 177 -10.87 10.48 -37.18
CA VAL A 177 -10.44 9.24 -36.51
C VAL A 177 -11.67 8.60 -35.84
N ARG A 178 -11.90 7.33 -36.14
CA ARG A 178 -12.91 6.52 -35.44
C ARG A 178 -12.25 5.62 -34.45
N VAL A 179 -12.68 5.67 -33.21
CA VAL A 179 -12.12 4.90 -32.09
C VAL A 179 -13.16 3.89 -31.60
N ALA A 180 -12.75 2.65 -31.38
CA ALA A 180 -13.49 1.66 -30.63
C ALA A 180 -12.81 1.47 -29.27
N ILE A 181 -13.57 1.51 -28.20
CA ILE A 181 -13.06 1.34 -26.84
C ILE A 181 -13.53 -0.01 -26.31
N ILE A 182 -12.58 -0.84 -25.87
CA ILE A 182 -12.85 -2.09 -25.17
C ILE A 182 -12.32 -1.90 -23.75
N TYR A 183 -13.16 -2.03 -22.75
CA TYR A 183 -12.81 -1.77 -21.36
C TYR A 183 -13.42 -2.80 -20.40
N GLU A 184 -12.84 -2.94 -19.21
CA GLU A 184 -13.38 -3.75 -18.13
C GLU A 184 -14.69 -3.13 -17.62
N ASP A 185 -15.72 -3.95 -17.44
CA ASP A 185 -17.00 -3.52 -16.87
C ASP A 185 -16.89 -3.34 -15.35
N GLY A 186 -16.31 -2.20 -14.94
CA GLY A 186 -16.07 -1.87 -13.56
C GLY A 186 -15.49 -0.46 -13.37
N PRO A 187 -15.21 -0.05 -12.10
CA PRO A 187 -14.72 1.30 -11.81
C PRO A 187 -13.40 1.67 -12.50
N TYR A 188 -12.56 0.69 -12.81
CA TYR A 188 -11.31 0.93 -13.55
C TYR A 188 -11.63 1.34 -14.98
N GLY A 189 -12.30 0.47 -15.73
CA GLY A 189 -12.57 0.72 -17.14
C GLY A 189 -13.55 1.86 -17.40
N ALA A 190 -14.52 2.06 -16.51
CA ALA A 190 -15.44 3.19 -16.61
C ALA A 190 -14.80 4.56 -16.36
N GLY A 191 -13.62 4.59 -15.76
CA GLY A 191 -12.90 5.81 -15.43
C GLY A 191 -11.82 6.17 -16.46
N VAL A 192 -11.36 5.23 -17.27
CA VAL A 192 -10.38 5.44 -18.34
C VAL A 192 -11.09 5.74 -19.65
#